data_5804dcfe6b0e1cdaf9b2991c153a115a
#
_entry.id   5804dcfe6b0e1cdaf9b2991c153a115a
#
_cell.length_a   1.000
_cell.length_b   1.000
_cell.length_c   1.000
_cell.angle_alpha   90.00
_cell.angle_beta   90.00
_cell.angle_gamma   90.00
#
_symmetry.space_group_name_H-M   'P 1'
#
loop_
_entity.id
_entity.type
_entity.pdbx_description
1 polymer ?
#
loop_
_entity_poly.entity_id
_entity_poly.type
_entity_poly.pdbx_seq_one_letter_code
_entity_poly.pdbx_strand_id
1 'polypeptide(L)'
;SWIPTSFARVHGWTMGDIGLGYGLIILATGPLGVFLAGSLIDKLHRAGQQNAELKVALLSIAICFPGVVYLPLASTGQAALMAMIPASIGPAMTTASGSIAVINVTPNQIRGQTMALYLLTISLLGLSLGPTAVALLTDYVFKDPAMIDWSISCVVIASSLFSTVMLWRCLQPFGEGVRETVNLARST
;
A
#
# COMPACT_ATOMS: atom_id res chain seq x y z
N SER A 1 -4.84 -13.41 -2.98
CA SER A 1 -5.67 -12.30 -2.50
C SER A 1 -6.94 -12.85 -1.84
N TRP A 2 -7.25 -12.46 -0.61
CA TRP A 2 -8.42 -12.92 0.14
C TRP A 2 -9.71 -12.17 -0.21
N ILE A 3 -9.62 -11.04 -0.90
CA ILE A 3 -10.77 -10.18 -1.22
C ILE A 3 -11.82 -10.87 -2.09
N PRO A 4 -11.49 -11.56 -3.20
CA PRO A 4 -12.49 -12.31 -3.95
C PRO A 4 -13.17 -13.40 -3.12
N THR A 5 -12.43 -14.03 -2.21
CA THR A 5 -12.95 -15.06 -1.31
C THR A 5 -13.95 -14.48 -0.29
N SER A 6 -13.70 -13.28 0.21
CA SER A 6 -14.61 -12.53 1.08
C SER A 6 -15.93 -12.24 0.36
N PHE A 7 -15.90 -11.70 -0.85
CA PHE A 7 -17.12 -11.42 -1.61
C PHE A 7 -17.95 -12.67 -1.90
N ALA A 8 -17.32 -13.80 -2.20
CA ALA A 8 -18.01 -15.06 -2.41
C ALA A 8 -18.65 -15.60 -1.12
N ARG A 9 -17.94 -15.51 0.02
CA ARG A 9 -18.39 -16.09 1.30
C ARG A 9 -19.38 -15.20 2.04
N VAL A 10 -19.17 -13.89 2.03
CA VAL A 10 -19.97 -12.94 2.84
C VAL A 10 -21.16 -12.41 2.03
N HIS A 11 -20.97 -12.12 0.74
CA HIS A 11 -22.01 -11.51 -0.09
C HIS A 11 -22.65 -12.47 -1.12
N GLY A 12 -22.16 -13.70 -1.23
CA GLY A 12 -22.75 -14.73 -2.12
C GLY A 12 -22.62 -14.41 -3.62
N TRP A 13 -21.64 -13.57 -4.00
CA TRP A 13 -21.44 -13.16 -5.40
C TRP A 13 -20.81 -14.28 -6.22
N THR A 14 -21.16 -14.34 -7.52
CA THR A 14 -20.50 -15.27 -8.43
C THR A 14 -19.07 -14.84 -8.74
N MET A 15 -18.18 -15.79 -9.02
CA MET A 15 -16.78 -15.46 -9.39
C MET A 15 -16.68 -14.57 -10.62
N GLY A 16 -17.67 -14.61 -11.53
CA GLY A 16 -17.74 -13.72 -12.69
C GLY A 16 -18.02 -12.27 -12.32
N ASP A 17 -19.00 -12.02 -11.46
CA ASP A 17 -19.37 -10.68 -11.00
C ASP A 17 -18.24 -10.06 -10.17
N ILE A 18 -17.60 -10.87 -9.31
CA ILE A 18 -16.43 -10.46 -8.52
C ILE A 18 -15.27 -10.08 -9.45
N GLY A 19 -14.99 -10.93 -10.45
CA GLY A 19 -13.90 -10.71 -11.41
C GLY A 19 -14.07 -9.40 -12.19
N LEU A 20 -15.27 -9.11 -12.66
CA LEU A 20 -15.59 -7.87 -13.38
C LEU A 20 -15.53 -6.66 -12.45
N GLY A 21 -16.24 -6.68 -11.33
CA GLY A 21 -16.32 -5.54 -10.42
C GLY A 21 -14.95 -5.19 -9.81
N TYR A 22 -14.30 -6.19 -9.21
CA TYR A 22 -12.98 -6.04 -8.61
C TYR A 22 -11.90 -5.72 -9.64
N GLY A 23 -11.92 -6.42 -10.79
CA GLY A 23 -10.95 -6.21 -11.85
C GLY A 23 -10.99 -4.80 -12.43
N LEU A 24 -12.19 -4.24 -12.69
CA LEU A 24 -12.36 -2.87 -13.15
C LEU A 24 -11.87 -1.84 -12.13
N ILE A 25 -12.15 -2.07 -10.84
CA ILE A 25 -11.66 -1.18 -9.79
C ILE A 25 -10.12 -1.17 -9.78
N ILE A 26 -9.48 -2.33 -9.77
CA ILE A 26 -8.01 -2.41 -9.77
C ILE A 26 -7.41 -1.80 -11.03
N LEU A 27 -8.01 -2.04 -12.20
CA LEU A 27 -7.57 -1.49 -13.47
C LEU A 27 -7.61 0.05 -13.49
N ALA A 28 -8.62 0.65 -12.86
CA ALA A 28 -8.75 2.09 -12.78
C ALA A 28 -7.88 2.70 -11.65
N THR A 29 -7.93 2.10 -10.45
CA THR A 29 -7.29 2.66 -9.25
C THR A 29 -5.79 2.45 -9.22
N GLY A 30 -5.27 1.38 -9.83
CA GLY A 30 -3.83 1.11 -9.91
C GLY A 30 -3.06 2.24 -10.61
N PRO A 31 -3.31 2.50 -11.90
CA PRO A 31 -2.65 3.61 -12.62
C PRO A 31 -2.93 4.98 -11.99
N LEU A 32 -4.16 5.20 -11.49
CA LEU A 32 -4.53 6.45 -10.85
C LEU A 32 -3.74 6.68 -9.55
N GLY A 33 -3.55 5.65 -8.74
CA GLY A 33 -2.74 5.72 -7.52
C GLY A 33 -1.27 6.05 -7.83
N VAL A 34 -0.68 5.39 -8.82
CA VAL A 34 0.70 5.68 -9.26
C VAL A 34 0.84 7.11 -9.78
N PHE A 35 -0.11 7.57 -10.61
CA PHE A 35 -0.12 8.93 -11.15
C PHE A 35 -0.27 9.99 -10.04
N LEU A 36 -1.17 9.75 -9.08
CA LEU A 36 -1.35 10.64 -7.92
C LEU A 36 -0.07 10.70 -7.07
N ALA A 37 0.57 9.56 -6.81
CA ALA A 37 1.82 9.53 -6.05
C ALA A 37 2.90 10.35 -6.75
N GLY A 38 3.16 10.11 -8.04
CA GLY A 38 4.15 10.85 -8.82
C GLY A 38 3.88 12.36 -8.82
N SER A 39 2.64 12.76 -9.15
CA SER A 39 2.29 14.18 -9.22
C SER A 39 2.37 14.90 -7.87
N LEU A 40 2.04 14.23 -6.76
CA LEU A 40 2.19 14.79 -5.41
C LEU A 40 3.66 14.90 -5.00
N ILE A 41 4.47 13.88 -5.28
CA ILE A 41 5.91 13.91 -5.03
C ILE A 41 6.55 15.07 -5.79
N ASP A 42 6.25 15.23 -7.08
CA ASP A 42 6.76 16.33 -7.90
C ASP A 42 6.36 17.72 -7.35
N LYS A 43 5.11 17.88 -6.91
CA LYS A 43 4.66 19.13 -6.29
C LYS A 43 5.40 19.43 -5.00
N LEU A 44 5.61 18.44 -4.15
CA LEU A 44 6.33 18.61 -2.89
C LEU A 44 7.83 18.88 -3.11
N HIS A 45 8.46 18.25 -4.10
CA HIS A 45 9.84 18.53 -4.50
C HIS A 45 10.00 19.96 -5.02
N ARG A 46 9.06 20.45 -5.86
CA ARG A 46 9.06 21.85 -6.32
C ARG A 46 8.85 22.85 -5.17
N ALA A 47 8.20 22.45 -4.10
CA ALA A 47 8.08 23.21 -2.86
C ALA A 47 9.32 23.10 -1.95
N GLY A 48 10.42 22.47 -2.41
CA GLY A 48 11.68 22.34 -1.68
C GLY A 48 11.70 21.24 -0.61
N GLN A 49 10.71 20.35 -0.60
CA GLN A 49 10.65 19.27 0.38
C GLN A 49 11.44 18.04 -0.10
N GLN A 50 12.45 17.65 0.67
CA GLN A 50 13.34 16.52 0.33
C GLN A 50 12.83 15.15 0.82
N ASN A 51 11.79 15.14 1.64
CA ASN A 51 11.15 13.93 2.17
C ASN A 51 9.74 13.74 1.59
N ALA A 52 9.55 14.17 0.34
CA ALA A 52 8.26 14.16 -0.35
C ALA A 52 7.70 12.74 -0.47
N GLU A 53 8.54 11.76 -0.78
CA GLU A 53 8.16 10.36 -0.96
C GLU A 53 7.56 9.76 0.31
N LEU A 54 8.19 9.99 1.47
CA LEU A 54 7.71 9.50 2.75
C LEU A 54 6.39 10.18 3.17
N LYS A 55 6.24 11.46 2.86
CA LYS A 55 4.99 12.19 3.12
C LYS A 55 3.84 11.67 2.26
N VAL A 56 4.11 11.40 0.99
CA VAL A 56 3.11 10.81 0.08
C VAL A 56 2.78 9.38 0.52
N ALA A 57 3.76 8.59 0.99
CA ALA A 57 3.52 7.28 1.57
C ALA A 57 2.62 7.35 2.83
N LEU A 58 2.82 8.33 3.71
CA LEU A 58 1.93 8.55 4.87
C LEU A 58 0.51 8.95 4.43
N LEU A 59 0.39 9.84 3.45
CA LEU A 59 -0.90 10.22 2.88
C LEU A 59 -1.62 9.03 2.26
N SER A 60 -0.90 8.13 1.60
CA SER A 60 -1.49 6.94 0.98
C SER A 60 -2.07 5.97 2.02
N ILE A 61 -1.44 5.85 3.18
CA ILE A 61 -1.98 5.09 4.31
C ILE A 61 -3.29 5.74 4.81
N ALA A 62 -3.31 7.07 4.94
CA ALA A 62 -4.50 7.79 5.36
C ALA A 62 -5.67 7.66 4.36
N ILE A 63 -5.39 7.61 3.05
CA ILE A 63 -6.41 7.36 2.01
C ILE A 63 -6.93 5.92 2.07
N CYS A 64 -6.05 4.94 2.32
CA CYS A 64 -6.42 3.53 2.41
C CYS A 64 -7.31 3.24 3.63
N PHE A 65 -7.05 3.92 4.74
CA PHE A 65 -7.64 3.62 6.05
C PHE A 65 -9.17 3.60 6.07
N PRO A 66 -9.91 4.61 5.55
CA PRO A 66 -11.38 4.60 5.56
C PRO A 66 -11.97 3.43 4.76
N GLY A 67 -11.35 3.04 3.64
CA GLY A 67 -11.80 1.91 2.84
C GLY A 67 -11.68 0.58 3.60
N VAL A 68 -10.58 0.39 4.30
CA VAL A 68 -10.32 -0.84 5.07
C VAL A 68 -11.20 -0.94 6.31
N VAL A 69 -11.44 0.17 7.00
CA VAL A 69 -12.32 0.20 8.18
C VAL A 69 -13.78 -0.03 7.79
N TYR A 70 -14.21 0.48 6.64
CA TYR A 70 -15.59 0.33 6.19
C TYR A 70 -15.88 -1.05 5.58
N LEU A 71 -14.88 -1.78 5.11
CA LEU A 71 -15.07 -3.07 4.44
C LEU A 71 -15.90 -4.08 5.26
N PRO A 72 -15.58 -4.36 6.55
CA PRO A 72 -16.36 -5.30 7.35
C PRO A 72 -17.73 -4.76 7.80
N LEU A 73 -17.97 -3.45 7.68
CA LEU A 73 -19.21 -2.79 8.03
C LEU A 73 -20.19 -2.71 6.84
N ALA A 74 -19.71 -3.06 5.64
CA ALA A 74 -20.51 -2.98 4.43
C ALA A 74 -21.63 -4.04 4.43
N SER A 75 -22.87 -3.59 4.50
CA SER A 75 -24.06 -4.44 4.50
C SER A 75 -24.41 -5.02 3.12
N THR A 76 -23.85 -4.45 2.04
CA THR A 76 -24.10 -4.89 0.66
C THR A 76 -22.79 -5.04 -0.11
N GLY A 77 -22.75 -5.97 -1.06
CA GLY A 77 -21.58 -6.16 -1.94
C GLY A 77 -21.20 -4.91 -2.73
N GLN A 78 -22.17 -4.06 -3.10
CA GLN A 78 -21.91 -2.81 -3.79
C GLN A 78 -21.22 -1.79 -2.88
N ALA A 79 -21.62 -1.68 -1.61
CA ALA A 79 -20.95 -0.81 -0.62
C ALA A 79 -19.52 -1.30 -0.35
N ALA A 80 -19.31 -2.62 -0.28
CA ALA A 80 -17.98 -3.20 -0.16
C ALA A 80 -17.09 -2.88 -1.38
N LEU A 81 -17.64 -2.93 -2.62
CA LEU A 81 -16.90 -2.53 -3.82
C LEU A 81 -16.50 -1.04 -3.78
N MET A 82 -17.38 -0.15 -3.33
CA MET A 82 -17.04 1.27 -3.20
C MET A 82 -15.95 1.51 -2.16
N ALA A 83 -15.96 0.78 -1.04
CA ALA A 83 -14.90 0.83 -0.04
C ALA A 83 -13.55 0.38 -0.60
N MET A 84 -13.55 -0.48 -1.60
CA MET A 84 -12.32 -0.94 -2.25
C MET A 84 -11.62 0.12 -3.08
N ILE A 85 -12.31 1.18 -3.53
CA ILE A 85 -11.68 2.25 -4.30
C ILE A 85 -10.55 2.92 -3.50
N PRO A 86 -10.80 3.53 -2.33
CA PRO A 86 -9.72 4.08 -1.51
C PRO A 86 -8.76 3.01 -0.99
N ALA A 87 -9.25 1.82 -0.67
CA ALA A 87 -8.42 0.70 -0.22
C ALA A 87 -7.43 0.21 -1.29
N SER A 88 -7.70 0.42 -2.58
CA SER A 88 -6.82 0.04 -3.69
C SER A 88 -5.88 1.17 -4.11
N ILE A 89 -6.32 2.43 -4.05
CA ILE A 89 -5.49 3.60 -4.38
C ILE A 89 -4.30 3.71 -3.43
N GLY A 90 -4.52 3.55 -2.12
CA GLY A 90 -3.48 3.66 -1.10
C GLY A 90 -2.26 2.77 -1.36
N PRO A 91 -2.41 1.45 -1.47
CA PRO A 91 -1.30 0.55 -1.76
C PRO A 91 -0.57 0.86 -3.08
N ALA A 92 -1.29 1.26 -4.14
CA ALA A 92 -0.67 1.67 -5.39
C ALA A 92 0.21 2.93 -5.22
N MET A 93 -0.27 3.91 -4.47
CA MET A 93 0.50 5.10 -4.11
C MET A 93 1.72 4.76 -3.24
N THR A 94 1.57 3.88 -2.24
CA THR A 94 2.66 3.45 -1.37
C THR A 94 3.77 2.77 -2.15
N THR A 95 3.41 1.84 -3.05
CA THR A 95 4.36 1.12 -3.89
C THR A 95 5.15 2.07 -4.80
N ALA A 96 4.48 3.04 -5.43
CA ALA A 96 5.12 4.04 -6.26
C ALA A 96 6.06 4.94 -5.43
N SER A 97 5.58 5.46 -4.29
CA SER A 97 6.38 6.31 -3.39
C SER A 97 7.61 5.59 -2.86
N GLY A 98 7.48 4.33 -2.44
CA GLY A 98 8.59 3.51 -1.96
C GLY A 98 9.65 3.26 -3.04
N SER A 99 9.23 2.95 -4.27
CA SER A 99 10.15 2.78 -5.40
C SER A 99 10.93 4.06 -5.71
N ILE A 100 10.26 5.21 -5.72
CA ILE A 100 10.90 6.52 -5.94
C ILE A 100 11.86 6.84 -4.79
N ALA A 101 11.48 6.59 -3.54
CA ALA A 101 12.33 6.81 -2.38
C ALA A 101 13.64 6.01 -2.46
N VAL A 102 13.57 4.72 -2.82
CA VAL A 102 14.75 3.87 -3.00
C VAL A 102 15.67 4.39 -4.11
N ILE A 103 15.09 4.82 -5.23
CA ILE A 103 15.85 5.37 -6.36
C ILE A 103 16.59 6.65 -5.96
N ASN A 104 15.96 7.53 -5.19
CA ASN A 104 16.52 8.84 -4.84
C ASN A 104 17.69 8.76 -3.84
N VAL A 105 17.73 7.74 -2.99
CA VAL A 105 18.85 7.53 -2.04
C VAL A 105 19.93 6.59 -2.57
N THR A 106 19.75 6.01 -3.76
CA THR A 106 20.67 5.00 -4.29
C THR A 106 21.56 5.60 -5.41
N PRO A 107 22.91 5.48 -5.31
CA PRO A 107 23.84 5.86 -6.36
C PRO A 107 23.55 5.13 -7.68
N ASN A 108 23.79 5.81 -8.82
CA ASN A 108 23.48 5.28 -10.15
C ASN A 108 24.11 3.92 -10.44
N GLN A 109 25.31 3.64 -9.92
CA GLN A 109 26.07 2.42 -10.19
C GLN A 109 25.40 1.15 -9.68
N ILE A 110 24.67 1.23 -8.56
CA ILE A 110 24.06 0.08 -7.90
C ILE A 110 22.53 0.13 -7.89
N ARG A 111 21.94 1.15 -8.54
CA ARG A 111 20.47 1.40 -8.51
C ARG A 111 19.65 0.19 -8.96
N GLY A 112 20.08 -0.51 -10.00
CA GLY A 112 19.40 -1.71 -10.49
C GLY A 112 19.41 -2.86 -9.48
N GLN A 113 20.54 -3.08 -8.81
CA GLN A 113 20.68 -4.13 -7.79
C GLN A 113 19.82 -3.82 -6.55
N THR A 114 19.84 -2.56 -6.10
CA THR A 114 19.04 -2.10 -4.96
C THR A 114 17.54 -2.23 -5.24
N MET A 115 17.09 -1.85 -6.45
CA MET A 115 15.70 -2.03 -6.86
C MET A 115 15.30 -3.50 -6.94
N ALA A 116 16.16 -4.37 -7.47
CA ALA A 116 15.88 -5.81 -7.50
C ALA A 116 15.73 -6.39 -6.09
N LEU A 117 16.62 -6.01 -5.16
CA LEU A 117 16.54 -6.44 -3.76
C LEU A 117 15.29 -5.89 -3.05
N TYR A 118 14.93 -4.63 -3.31
CA TYR A 118 13.71 -4.02 -2.79
C TYR A 118 12.46 -4.76 -3.25
N LEU A 119 12.34 -5.04 -4.57
CA LEU A 119 11.20 -5.78 -5.12
C LEU A 119 11.15 -7.22 -4.62
N LEU A 120 12.30 -7.90 -4.50
CA LEU A 120 12.40 -9.23 -3.91
C LEU A 120 11.88 -9.23 -2.46
N THR A 121 12.31 -8.26 -1.66
CA THR A 121 11.91 -8.15 -0.25
C THR A 121 10.40 -7.92 -0.11
N ILE A 122 9.83 -6.99 -0.88
CA ILE A 122 8.38 -6.73 -0.88
C ILE A 122 7.61 -7.98 -1.31
N SER A 123 8.07 -8.66 -2.36
CA SER A 123 7.39 -9.85 -2.88
C SER A 123 7.43 -10.99 -1.87
N LEU A 124 8.58 -11.28 -1.29
CA LEU A 124 8.71 -12.35 -0.29
C LEU A 124 7.91 -12.04 0.98
N LEU A 125 8.09 -10.86 1.57
CA LEU A 125 7.40 -10.51 2.81
C LEU A 125 5.91 -10.26 2.58
N GLY A 126 5.56 -9.52 1.53
CA GLY A 126 4.16 -9.16 1.26
C GLY A 126 3.30 -10.34 0.84
N LEU A 127 3.79 -11.19 -0.09
CA LEU A 127 3.03 -12.34 -0.57
C LEU A 127 3.01 -13.50 0.41
N SER A 128 4.04 -13.66 1.25
CA SER A 128 4.10 -14.74 2.24
C SER A 128 3.40 -14.37 3.55
N LEU A 129 3.77 -13.22 4.15
CA LEU A 129 3.27 -12.86 5.48
C LEU A 129 1.83 -12.33 5.45
N GLY A 130 1.44 -11.60 4.40
CA GLY A 130 0.11 -11.02 4.30
C GLY A 130 -1.01 -12.07 4.35
N PRO A 131 -1.09 -13.00 3.39
CA PRO A 131 -2.10 -14.05 3.39
C PRO A 131 -2.05 -14.95 4.62
N THR A 132 -0.85 -15.29 5.10
CA THR A 132 -0.66 -16.15 6.27
C THR A 132 -1.20 -15.49 7.54
N ALA A 133 -0.94 -14.19 7.75
CA ALA A 133 -1.46 -13.46 8.90
C ALA A 133 -2.99 -13.41 8.91
N VAL A 134 -3.62 -13.17 7.75
CA VAL A 134 -5.09 -13.19 7.63
C VAL A 134 -5.65 -14.57 7.92
N ALA A 135 -5.05 -15.63 7.38
CA ALA A 135 -5.49 -17.01 7.62
C ALA A 135 -5.38 -17.37 9.11
N LEU A 136 -4.25 -17.07 9.74
CA LEU A 136 -4.04 -17.33 11.18
C LEU A 136 -5.07 -16.60 12.05
N LEU A 137 -5.39 -15.33 11.76
CA LEU A 137 -6.42 -14.62 12.50
C LEU A 137 -7.80 -15.25 12.30
N THR A 138 -8.16 -15.58 11.07
CA THR A 138 -9.47 -16.17 10.77
C THR A 138 -9.64 -17.54 11.43
N ASP A 139 -8.61 -18.39 11.37
CA ASP A 139 -8.71 -19.78 11.82
C ASP A 139 -8.53 -19.94 13.34
N TYR A 140 -7.63 -19.15 13.95
CA TYR A 140 -7.28 -19.33 15.36
C TYR A 140 -7.94 -18.30 16.30
N VAL A 141 -8.19 -17.08 15.83
CA VAL A 141 -8.76 -16.02 16.67
C VAL A 141 -10.27 -15.95 16.51
N PHE A 142 -10.77 -15.77 15.28
CA PHE A 142 -12.20 -15.65 15.03
C PHE A 142 -12.90 -17.01 14.95
N LYS A 143 -12.22 -18.06 14.51
CA LYS A 143 -12.75 -19.43 14.34
C LYS A 143 -14.03 -19.49 13.50
N ASP A 144 -14.26 -18.49 12.65
CA ASP A 144 -15.41 -18.37 11.78
C ASP A 144 -14.98 -17.88 10.39
N PRO A 145 -15.17 -18.69 9.34
CA PRO A 145 -14.85 -18.31 7.97
C PRO A 145 -15.60 -17.07 7.45
N ALA A 146 -16.73 -16.69 8.07
CA ALA A 146 -17.48 -15.50 7.72
C ALA A 146 -16.81 -14.20 8.24
N MET A 147 -15.92 -14.30 9.21
CA MET A 147 -15.19 -13.17 9.81
C MET A 147 -13.91 -12.78 9.05
N ILE A 148 -13.77 -13.23 7.80
CA ILE A 148 -12.58 -12.96 6.98
C ILE A 148 -12.37 -11.45 6.74
N ASP A 149 -13.43 -10.65 6.58
CA ASP A 149 -13.35 -9.20 6.38
C ASP A 149 -12.79 -8.49 7.62
N TRP A 150 -13.16 -8.94 8.81
CA TRP A 150 -12.60 -8.46 10.07
C TRP A 150 -11.12 -8.84 10.20
N SER A 151 -10.75 -10.05 9.80
CA SER A 151 -9.35 -10.49 9.81
C SER A 151 -8.49 -9.64 8.87
N ILE A 152 -8.96 -9.38 7.64
CA ILE A 152 -8.29 -8.50 6.68
C ILE A 152 -8.12 -7.11 7.27
N SER A 153 -9.19 -6.53 7.82
CA SER A 153 -9.16 -5.18 8.38
C SER A 153 -8.22 -5.08 9.57
N CYS A 154 -8.22 -6.03 10.49
CA CYS A 154 -7.29 -6.06 11.63
C CYS A 154 -5.82 -6.12 11.18
N VAL A 155 -5.47 -6.99 10.23
CA VAL A 155 -4.10 -7.10 9.71
C VAL A 155 -3.66 -5.81 9.04
N VAL A 156 -4.53 -5.23 8.20
CA VAL A 156 -4.19 -3.99 7.48
C VAL A 156 -4.10 -2.81 8.45
N ILE A 157 -4.97 -2.69 9.44
CA ILE A 157 -4.89 -1.64 10.45
C ILE A 157 -3.60 -1.76 11.27
N ALA A 158 -3.27 -2.96 11.77
CA ALA A 158 -2.06 -3.19 12.54
C ALA A 158 -0.80 -2.87 11.72
N SER A 159 -0.72 -3.35 10.48
CA SER A 159 0.40 -3.08 9.59
C SER A 159 0.50 -1.61 9.19
N SER A 160 -0.62 -0.92 8.97
CA SER A 160 -0.63 0.51 8.64
C SER A 160 -0.21 1.38 9.82
N LEU A 161 -0.60 1.06 11.03
CA LEU A 161 -0.12 1.75 12.24
C LEU A 161 1.39 1.57 12.42
N PHE A 162 1.88 0.34 12.29
CA PHE A 162 3.31 0.06 12.35
C PHE A 162 4.09 0.83 11.27
N SER A 163 3.61 0.80 10.03
CA SER A 163 4.22 1.51 8.91
C SER A 163 4.21 3.02 9.13
N THR A 164 3.11 3.58 9.66
CA THR A 164 3.00 5.01 9.96
C THR A 164 4.05 5.44 10.97
N VAL A 165 4.23 4.69 12.06
CA VAL A 165 5.23 4.98 13.09
C VAL A 165 6.65 4.90 12.50
N MET A 166 6.94 3.88 11.71
CA MET A 166 8.25 3.70 11.06
C MET A 166 8.54 4.82 10.06
N LEU A 167 7.60 5.13 9.19
CA LEU A 167 7.75 6.21 8.21
C LEU A 167 7.94 7.57 8.89
N TRP A 168 7.19 7.82 9.96
CA TRP A 168 7.32 9.09 10.70
C TRP A 168 8.69 9.23 11.35
N ARG A 169 9.22 8.15 11.94
CA ARG A 169 10.59 8.16 12.48
C ARG A 169 11.66 8.33 11.40
N CYS A 170 11.41 7.84 10.20
CA CYS A 170 12.34 7.95 9.08
C CYS A 170 12.29 9.30 8.34
N LEU A 171 11.31 10.17 8.61
CA LEU A 171 11.15 11.44 7.87
C LEU A 171 12.39 12.34 7.93
N GLN A 172 13.01 12.48 9.11
CA GLN A 172 14.19 13.34 9.29
C GLN A 172 15.46 12.72 8.69
N PRO A 173 15.86 11.48 9.07
CA PRO A 173 17.10 10.88 8.54
C PRO A 173 17.04 10.65 7.02
N PHE A 174 15.86 10.41 6.44
CA PHE A 174 15.71 10.28 5.00
C PHE A 174 16.03 11.62 4.27
N GLY A 175 15.52 12.75 4.77
CA GLY A 175 15.79 14.04 4.18
C GLY A 175 17.28 14.43 4.22
N GLU A 176 18.00 14.03 5.27
CA GLU A 176 19.46 14.21 5.39
C GLU A 176 20.22 13.33 4.38
N GLY A 177 19.83 12.07 4.24
CA GLY A 177 20.43 11.14 3.28
C GLY A 177 20.27 11.59 1.81
N VAL A 178 19.10 12.13 1.46
CA VAL A 178 18.86 12.70 0.12
C VAL A 178 19.78 13.91 -0.13
N ARG A 179 19.96 14.79 0.86
CA ARG A 179 20.88 15.94 0.77
C ARG A 179 22.31 15.52 0.54
N GLU A 180 22.77 14.52 1.25
CA GLU A 180 24.13 14.00 1.15
C GLU A 180 24.39 13.41 -0.23
N THR A 181 23.46 12.61 -0.76
CA THR A 181 23.55 12.03 -2.11
C THR A 181 23.61 13.09 -3.19
N VAL A 182 22.80 14.16 -3.08
CA VAL A 182 22.81 15.29 -4.00
C VAL A 182 24.14 16.07 -3.94
N ASN A 183 24.69 16.27 -2.74
CA ASN A 183 25.98 16.98 -2.58
C ASN A 183 27.14 16.17 -3.17
N LEU A 184 27.16 14.85 -2.96
CA LEU A 184 28.18 13.98 -3.56
C LEU A 184 28.11 14.00 -5.10
N ALA A 185 26.91 13.99 -5.67
CA ALA A 185 26.73 14.06 -7.12
C ALA A 185 27.15 15.42 -7.74
N ARG A 186 27.23 16.50 -6.95
CA ARG A 186 27.70 17.81 -7.42
C ARG A 186 29.22 18.00 -7.30
N SER A 187 29.88 17.16 -6.51
CA SER A 187 31.32 17.22 -6.26
C SER A 187 32.15 16.34 -7.20
N THR A 188 31.51 15.49 -7.98
CA THR A 188 32.07 14.65 -9.08
C THR A 188 31.78 15.24 -10.44
#